data_25b45f4db9b164c3af82895154dfbaa5
#
_entry.id   25b45f4db9b164c3af82895154dfbaa5
#
_cell.length_a   1.000
_cell.length_b   1.000
_cell.length_c   1.000
_cell.angle_alpha   90.00
_cell.angle_beta   90.00
_cell.angle_gamma   90.00
#
_symmetry.space_group_name_H-M   'P 1'
#
loop_
_entity.id
_entity.type
_entity.pdbx_description
1 polymer ?
#
loop_
_entity_poly.entity_id
_entity_poly.type
_entity_poly.pdbx_seq_one_letter_code
_entity_poly.pdbx_strand_id
1 'polypeptide(L)'
;MATTTAAPAAFRAALRTGSAEPPAAGVPDWLWRLATAVHGELPPPAADTWADRLHGLLGPAGVPAGLAAVHLWQADTVLPLLAGTADTAVPADLHRAAARGAAADRDTWRSVLGPLLLRLYDAAYDRASAYAEGHAGARDYALANGYAAAEADAYGHEYARLSTEANARAFAEAHAEALGPALAAAYAADDAQAYAATFPEAHLKAVVRATAAVHETLQAQLLADGLLTALGAARP
;
A
#
# COMPACT_ATOMS: atom_id res chain seq x y z
N MET A 1 -8.10 12.61 32.27
CA MET A 1 -7.34 11.36 32.49
C MET A 1 -6.06 11.48 31.67
N ALA A 2 -4.89 11.39 32.30
CA ALA A 2 -3.62 11.45 31.57
C ALA A 2 -3.49 10.17 30.73
N THR A 3 -3.41 10.31 29.42
CA THR A 3 -3.13 9.21 28.48
C THR A 3 -1.70 8.75 28.75
N THR A 4 -1.55 7.56 29.29
CA THR A 4 -0.22 6.96 29.52
C THR A 4 0.35 6.58 28.16
N THR A 5 1.28 7.39 27.67
CA THR A 5 2.05 7.07 26.48
C THR A 5 2.94 5.86 26.80
N ALA A 6 2.89 4.80 25.99
CA ALA A 6 3.78 3.64 26.18
C ALA A 6 5.25 4.10 26.13
N ALA A 7 6.14 3.40 26.86
CA ALA A 7 7.58 3.68 26.75
C ALA A 7 8.05 3.43 25.31
N PRO A 8 9.01 4.24 24.77
CA PRO A 8 9.50 4.09 23.38
C PRO A 8 9.93 2.65 23.02
N ALA A 9 10.57 1.96 23.97
CA ALA A 9 11.00 0.58 23.77
C ALA A 9 9.81 -0.40 23.58
N ALA A 10 8.73 -0.22 24.35
CA ALA A 10 7.53 -1.03 24.22
C ALA A 10 6.80 -0.75 22.90
N PHE A 11 6.78 0.52 22.46
CA PHE A 11 6.22 0.92 21.17
C PHE A 11 6.96 0.26 20.00
N ARG A 12 8.30 0.33 19.97
CA ARG A 12 9.11 -0.37 18.96
C ARG A 12 8.90 -1.87 18.98
N ALA A 13 8.85 -2.49 20.16
CA ALA A 13 8.61 -3.93 20.29
C ALA A 13 7.25 -4.33 19.70
N ALA A 14 6.20 -3.56 19.94
CA ALA A 14 4.87 -3.81 19.40
C ALA A 14 4.84 -3.69 17.87
N LEU A 15 5.52 -2.70 17.26
CA LEU A 15 5.65 -2.58 15.80
C LEU A 15 6.41 -3.77 15.21
N ARG A 16 7.52 -4.19 15.81
CA ARG A 16 8.30 -5.35 15.33
C ARG A 16 7.52 -6.66 15.35
N THR A 17 6.67 -6.85 16.35
CA THR A 17 5.87 -8.08 16.48
C THR A 17 4.59 -8.06 15.67
N GLY A 18 4.24 -6.92 15.06
CA GLY A 18 2.98 -6.75 14.35
C GLY A 18 1.77 -6.90 15.28
N SER A 19 1.87 -6.37 16.52
CA SER A 19 0.76 -6.43 17.49
C SER A 19 -0.54 -5.94 16.85
N ALA A 20 -1.63 -6.70 17.01
CA ALA A 20 -2.94 -6.32 16.49
C ALA A 20 -3.49 -5.04 17.15
N GLU A 21 -3.09 -4.76 18.40
CA GLU A 21 -3.53 -3.59 19.14
C GLU A 21 -2.36 -2.63 19.38
N PRO A 22 -2.62 -1.30 19.32
CA PRO A 22 -1.60 -0.32 19.65
C PRO A 22 -1.25 -0.39 21.14
N PRO A 23 0.03 -0.22 21.51
CA PRO A 23 0.48 -0.31 22.89
C PRO A 23 0.11 0.91 23.73
N ALA A 24 -0.53 1.92 23.14
CA ALA A 24 -0.94 3.16 23.80
C ALA A 24 -2.38 3.51 23.46
N ALA A 25 -3.14 3.94 24.45
CA ALA A 25 -4.48 4.46 24.25
C ALA A 25 -4.43 5.77 23.42
N GLY A 26 -5.35 5.90 22.47
CA GLY A 26 -5.47 7.11 21.64
C GLY A 26 -4.72 7.08 20.31
N VAL A 27 -4.04 5.99 19.96
CA VAL A 27 -3.56 5.75 18.59
C VAL A 27 -4.71 5.17 17.78
N PRO A 28 -5.15 5.84 16.69
CA PRO A 28 -6.22 5.31 15.85
C PRO A 28 -5.82 3.98 15.19
N ASP A 29 -6.77 3.06 15.03
CA ASP A 29 -6.54 1.74 14.43
C ASP A 29 -5.94 1.83 13.03
N TRP A 30 -6.45 2.74 12.20
CA TRP A 30 -5.90 2.95 10.85
C TRP A 30 -4.42 3.34 10.86
N LEU A 31 -4.03 4.19 11.82
CA LEU A 31 -2.64 4.63 11.92
C LEU A 31 -1.74 3.50 12.41
N TRP A 32 -2.23 2.72 13.37
CA TRP A 32 -1.48 1.58 13.89
C TRP A 32 -1.23 0.53 12.82
N ARG A 33 -2.24 0.15 12.06
CA ARG A 33 -2.12 -0.80 10.93
C ARG A 33 -1.18 -0.28 9.85
N LEU A 34 -1.32 0.98 9.46
CA LEU A 34 -0.45 1.60 8.48
C LEU A 34 1.00 1.70 8.98
N ALA A 35 1.20 2.08 10.27
CA ALA A 35 2.50 2.15 10.89
C ALA A 35 3.21 0.78 10.95
N THR A 36 2.47 -0.27 11.29
CA THR A 36 2.99 -1.63 11.31
C THR A 36 3.42 -2.08 9.90
N ALA A 37 2.61 -1.78 8.88
CA ALA A 37 2.93 -2.09 7.50
C ALA A 37 4.18 -1.34 7.02
N VAL A 38 4.25 -0.02 7.25
CA VAL A 38 5.41 0.81 6.90
C VAL A 38 6.68 0.33 7.62
N HIS A 39 6.58 0.04 8.91
CA HIS A 39 7.71 -0.45 9.70
C HIS A 39 8.27 -1.77 9.14
N GLY A 40 7.38 -2.68 8.70
CA GLY A 40 7.77 -3.97 8.12
C GLY A 40 8.52 -3.89 6.80
N GLU A 41 8.36 -2.80 6.05
CA GLU A 41 9.05 -2.57 4.77
C GLU A 41 10.41 -1.85 4.93
N LEU A 42 10.72 -1.33 6.13
CA LEU A 42 11.96 -0.61 6.39
C LEU A 42 13.11 -1.56 6.79
N PRO A 43 14.35 -1.28 6.39
CA PRO A 43 15.52 -1.95 6.96
C PRO A 43 15.58 -1.75 8.49
N PRO A 44 15.99 -2.77 9.28
CA PRO A 44 15.88 -2.73 10.74
C PRO A 44 16.42 -1.47 11.43
N PRO A 45 17.61 -0.90 11.09
CA PRO A 45 18.08 0.33 11.72
C PRO A 45 17.21 1.55 11.40
N ALA A 46 16.70 1.64 10.17
CA ALA A 46 15.81 2.72 9.75
C ALA A 46 14.43 2.59 10.40
N ALA A 47 13.92 1.36 10.53
CA ALA A 47 12.66 1.06 11.18
C ALA A 47 12.62 1.53 12.63
N ASP A 48 13.66 1.27 13.41
CA ASP A 48 13.75 1.69 14.80
C ASP A 48 13.79 3.22 14.93
N THR A 49 14.62 3.88 14.10
CA THR A 49 14.71 5.35 14.09
C THR A 49 13.38 5.99 13.70
N TRP A 50 12.70 5.43 12.70
CA TRP A 50 11.39 5.88 12.27
C TRP A 50 10.32 5.68 13.35
N ALA A 51 10.33 4.53 14.04
CA ALA A 51 9.41 4.24 15.14
C ALA A 51 9.56 5.24 16.30
N ASP A 52 10.79 5.66 16.64
CA ASP A 52 11.04 6.68 17.67
C ASP A 52 10.49 8.06 17.24
N ARG A 53 10.64 8.43 15.98
CA ARG A 53 10.08 9.69 15.44
C ARG A 53 8.55 9.65 15.46
N LEU A 54 7.93 8.52 15.03
CA LEU A 54 6.50 8.34 15.08
C LEU A 54 5.98 8.42 16.52
N HIS A 55 6.62 7.72 17.46
CA HIS A 55 6.27 7.78 18.88
C HIS A 55 6.33 9.21 19.42
N GLY A 56 7.34 9.99 19.06
CA GLY A 56 7.44 11.40 19.44
C GLY A 56 6.30 12.26 18.88
N LEU A 57 5.83 11.94 17.66
CA LEU A 57 4.66 12.58 17.07
C LEU A 57 3.36 12.18 17.74
N LEU A 58 3.23 10.99 18.33
CA LEU A 58 2.02 10.52 19.01
C LEU A 58 1.82 11.09 20.41
N GLY A 59 2.58 12.10 20.83
CA GLY A 59 2.57 12.73 22.15
C GLY A 59 1.16 13.12 22.64
N PRO A 60 1.05 13.84 23.79
CA PRO A 60 -0.22 14.02 24.52
C PRO A 60 -1.34 14.74 23.73
N ALA A 61 -1.03 15.41 22.64
CA ALA A 61 -2.03 16.06 21.77
C ALA A 61 -2.83 15.07 20.90
N GLY A 62 -2.39 13.82 20.80
CA GLY A 62 -3.05 12.82 19.96
C GLY A 62 -2.88 13.02 18.46
N VAL A 63 -3.53 12.16 17.69
CA VAL A 63 -3.63 12.24 16.22
C VAL A 63 -5.05 12.69 15.86
N PRO A 64 -5.25 13.50 14.80
CA PRO A 64 -6.58 13.83 14.32
C PRO A 64 -7.42 12.57 14.09
N ALA A 65 -8.70 12.61 14.46
CA ALA A 65 -9.58 11.45 14.37
C ALA A 65 -9.94 11.06 12.93
N GLY A 66 -9.95 12.02 12.00
CA GLY A 66 -10.30 11.81 10.60
C GLY A 66 -9.13 11.37 9.72
N LEU A 67 -9.36 11.34 8.40
CA LEU A 67 -8.43 10.87 7.38
C LEU A 67 -7.54 11.96 6.78
N ALA A 68 -7.53 13.19 7.32
CA ALA A 68 -6.75 14.30 6.77
C ALA A 68 -5.26 13.95 6.55
N ALA A 69 -4.64 13.28 7.53
CA ALA A 69 -3.25 12.82 7.40
C ALA A 69 -3.09 11.75 6.29
N VAL A 70 -4.05 10.84 6.15
CA VAL A 70 -4.07 9.85 5.06
C VAL A 70 -4.16 10.56 3.71
N HIS A 71 -5.05 11.53 3.59
CA HIS A 71 -5.20 12.28 2.36
C HIS A 71 -3.94 13.06 1.97
N LEU A 72 -3.29 13.75 2.92
CA LEU A 72 -2.01 14.42 2.68
C LEU A 72 -0.92 13.42 2.29
N TRP A 73 -0.81 12.29 2.97
CA TRP A 73 0.15 11.26 2.65
C TRP A 73 -0.06 10.67 1.25
N GLN A 74 -1.31 10.39 0.89
CA GLN A 74 -1.65 9.93 -0.46
C GLN A 74 -1.25 10.97 -1.52
N ALA A 75 -1.67 12.24 -1.35
CA ALA A 75 -1.45 13.30 -2.34
C ALA A 75 0.02 13.65 -2.53
N ASP A 76 0.77 13.75 -1.45
CA ASP A 76 2.09 14.36 -1.46
C ASP A 76 3.25 13.35 -1.37
N THR A 77 2.92 12.07 -1.13
CA THR A 77 3.93 11.00 -1.05
C THR A 77 3.59 9.82 -1.96
N VAL A 78 2.46 9.14 -1.73
CA VAL A 78 2.14 7.89 -2.45
C VAL A 78 1.95 8.14 -3.93
N LEU A 79 1.08 9.07 -4.29
CA LEU A 79 0.74 9.36 -5.68
C LEU A 79 1.93 9.88 -6.51
N PRO A 80 2.80 10.78 -6.01
CA PRO A 80 4.04 11.14 -6.71
C PRO A 80 4.96 9.96 -6.99
N LEU A 81 5.07 8.98 -6.08
CA LEU A 81 5.85 7.77 -6.31
C LEU A 81 5.26 6.86 -7.40
N LEU A 82 3.95 6.94 -7.62
CA LEU A 82 3.23 6.20 -8.66
C LEU A 82 3.16 6.92 -10.00
N ALA A 83 3.62 8.16 -10.11
CA ALA A 83 3.48 8.99 -11.32
C ALA A 83 4.11 8.36 -12.58
N GLY A 84 5.11 7.47 -12.42
CA GLY A 84 5.69 6.70 -13.52
C GLY A 84 4.79 5.57 -14.06
N THR A 85 3.78 5.14 -13.29
CA THR A 85 2.92 3.99 -13.62
C THR A 85 1.47 4.38 -13.90
N ALA A 86 1.01 5.54 -13.40
CA ALA A 86 -0.38 6.00 -13.52
C ALA A 86 -0.47 7.52 -13.65
N ASP A 87 -1.60 8.01 -14.20
CA ASP A 87 -1.97 9.43 -14.08
C ASP A 87 -2.45 9.70 -12.66
N THR A 88 -1.67 10.47 -11.92
CA THR A 88 -1.88 10.73 -10.49
C THR A 88 -2.32 12.16 -10.18
N ALA A 89 -2.45 13.05 -11.17
CA ALA A 89 -2.77 14.46 -10.95
C ALA A 89 -4.16 14.64 -10.35
N VAL A 90 -5.18 14.07 -10.99
CA VAL A 90 -6.57 14.18 -10.53
C VAL A 90 -6.78 13.55 -9.14
N PRO A 91 -6.32 12.30 -8.87
CA PRO A 91 -6.40 11.75 -7.52
C PRO A 91 -5.66 12.60 -6.48
N ALA A 92 -4.48 13.15 -6.79
CA ALA A 92 -3.74 14.00 -5.85
C ALA A 92 -4.51 15.27 -5.47
N ASP A 93 -5.11 15.94 -6.44
CA ASP A 93 -5.91 17.13 -6.19
C ASP A 93 -7.16 16.82 -5.37
N LEU A 94 -7.82 15.69 -5.62
CA LEU A 94 -8.97 15.24 -4.84
C LEU A 94 -8.58 14.97 -3.37
N HIS A 95 -7.46 14.26 -3.15
CA HIS A 95 -6.94 14.04 -1.80
C HIS A 95 -6.56 15.35 -1.10
N ARG A 96 -5.90 16.30 -1.79
CA ARG A 96 -5.60 17.61 -1.20
C ARG A 96 -6.86 18.40 -0.83
N ALA A 97 -7.90 18.32 -1.65
CA ALA A 97 -9.18 18.95 -1.36
C ALA A 97 -9.83 18.33 -0.11
N ALA A 98 -9.86 16.99 -0.02
CA ALA A 98 -10.39 16.27 1.13
C ALA A 98 -9.61 16.57 2.41
N ALA A 99 -8.27 16.66 2.35
CA ALA A 99 -7.44 17.06 3.50
C ALA A 99 -7.78 18.44 4.05
N ARG A 100 -8.34 19.35 3.22
CA ARG A 100 -8.83 20.67 3.62
C ARG A 100 -10.31 20.68 4.03
N GLY A 101 -10.94 19.52 4.14
CA GLY A 101 -12.33 19.36 4.53
C GLY A 101 -13.34 19.52 3.37
N ALA A 102 -12.89 19.55 2.11
CA ALA A 102 -13.81 19.53 0.98
C ALA A 102 -14.42 18.13 0.82
N ALA A 103 -15.74 18.05 0.85
CA ALA A 103 -16.45 16.80 0.63
C ALA A 103 -16.48 16.44 -0.86
N ALA A 104 -16.24 15.16 -1.14
CA ALA A 104 -16.51 14.56 -2.45
C ALA A 104 -17.37 13.32 -2.25
N ASP A 105 -18.31 13.09 -3.15
CA ASP A 105 -19.19 11.94 -3.04
C ASP A 105 -18.48 10.63 -3.40
N ARG A 106 -19.12 9.51 -3.08
CA ARG A 106 -18.63 8.17 -3.31
C ARG A 106 -18.35 7.87 -4.79
N ASP A 107 -19.19 8.38 -5.68
CA ASP A 107 -19.05 8.11 -7.12
C ASP A 107 -17.87 8.87 -7.71
N THR A 108 -17.62 10.10 -7.26
CA THR A 108 -16.41 10.86 -7.58
C THR A 108 -15.16 10.11 -7.15
N TRP A 109 -15.09 9.66 -5.90
CA TRP A 109 -13.96 8.85 -5.42
C TRP A 109 -13.79 7.56 -6.22
N ARG A 110 -14.87 6.85 -6.49
CA ARG A 110 -14.86 5.59 -7.23
C ARG A 110 -14.33 5.75 -8.66
N SER A 111 -14.76 6.82 -9.34
CA SER A 111 -14.32 7.11 -10.71
C SER A 111 -12.82 7.39 -10.81
N VAL A 112 -12.24 7.96 -9.77
CA VAL A 112 -10.81 8.31 -9.70
C VAL A 112 -9.98 7.11 -9.22
N LEU A 113 -10.43 6.40 -8.21
CA LEU A 113 -9.68 5.29 -7.60
C LEU A 113 -9.64 4.04 -8.49
N GLY A 114 -10.71 3.74 -9.22
CA GLY A 114 -10.79 2.52 -10.03
C GLY A 114 -9.64 2.39 -11.04
N PRO A 115 -9.44 3.34 -11.94
CA PRO A 115 -8.32 3.32 -12.90
C PRO A 115 -6.95 3.34 -12.24
N LEU A 116 -6.79 4.06 -11.13
CA LEU A 116 -5.54 4.12 -10.37
C LEU A 116 -5.17 2.76 -9.78
N LEU A 117 -6.13 2.10 -9.11
CA LEU A 117 -5.92 0.80 -8.50
C LEU A 117 -5.62 -0.28 -9.54
N LEU A 118 -6.32 -0.28 -10.68
CA LEU A 118 -6.04 -1.20 -11.78
C LEU A 118 -4.57 -1.11 -12.21
N ARG A 119 -4.06 0.10 -12.47
CA ARG A 119 -2.67 0.30 -12.88
C ARG A 119 -1.68 -0.03 -11.79
N LEU A 120 -1.99 0.33 -10.53
CA LEU A 120 -1.15 0.02 -9.38
C LEU A 120 -0.96 -1.49 -9.23
N TYR A 121 -2.05 -2.25 -9.21
CA TYR A 121 -1.98 -3.70 -9.00
C TYR A 121 -1.43 -4.43 -10.22
N ASP A 122 -1.67 -3.94 -11.43
CA ASP A 122 -1.02 -4.46 -12.63
C ASP A 122 0.51 -4.30 -12.56
N ALA A 123 0.98 -3.11 -12.16
CA ALA A 123 2.41 -2.85 -11.98
C ALA A 123 3.03 -3.63 -10.79
N ALA A 124 2.24 -3.91 -9.76
CA ALA A 124 2.70 -4.66 -8.58
C ALA A 124 2.75 -6.19 -8.77
N TYR A 125 2.18 -6.71 -9.87
CA TYR A 125 2.20 -8.14 -10.14
C TYR A 125 3.62 -8.62 -10.46
N ASP A 126 4.06 -9.68 -9.78
CA ASP A 126 5.39 -10.26 -9.99
C ASP A 126 5.43 -11.12 -11.26
N ARG A 127 5.55 -10.43 -12.39
CA ARG A 127 5.60 -11.07 -13.72
C ARG A 127 6.79 -11.98 -13.88
N ALA A 128 7.93 -11.66 -13.27
CA ALA A 128 9.15 -12.44 -13.45
C ALA A 128 9.02 -13.82 -12.80
N SER A 129 8.58 -13.88 -11.54
CA SER A 129 8.35 -15.16 -10.85
C SER A 129 7.23 -15.96 -11.49
N ALA A 130 6.11 -15.32 -11.84
CA ALA A 130 4.98 -15.98 -12.49
C ALA A 130 5.36 -16.58 -13.85
N TYR A 131 6.16 -15.86 -14.64
CA TYR A 131 6.67 -16.36 -15.91
C TYR A 131 7.60 -17.56 -15.72
N ALA A 132 8.55 -17.48 -14.78
CA ALA A 132 9.49 -18.57 -14.51
C ALA A 132 8.78 -19.85 -14.05
N GLU A 133 7.82 -19.73 -13.15
CA GLU A 133 7.01 -20.85 -12.66
C GLU A 133 6.13 -21.42 -13.77
N GLY A 134 5.45 -20.58 -14.53
CA GLY A 134 4.62 -20.98 -15.66
C GLY A 134 5.41 -21.71 -16.75
N HIS A 135 6.60 -21.19 -17.10
CA HIS A 135 7.49 -21.82 -18.05
C HIS A 135 7.95 -23.22 -17.58
N ALA A 136 8.47 -23.30 -16.34
CA ALA A 136 8.95 -24.56 -15.82
C ALA A 136 7.83 -25.62 -15.76
N GLY A 137 6.67 -25.28 -15.22
CA GLY A 137 5.54 -26.21 -15.12
C GLY A 137 5.02 -26.68 -16.48
N ALA A 138 4.87 -25.78 -17.43
CA ALA A 138 4.38 -26.14 -18.76
C ALA A 138 5.40 -26.94 -19.57
N ARG A 139 6.70 -26.64 -19.45
CA ARG A 139 7.78 -27.42 -20.04
C ARG A 139 7.82 -28.85 -19.48
N ASP A 140 7.73 -29.01 -18.16
CA ASP A 140 7.73 -30.32 -17.52
C ASP A 140 6.49 -31.14 -17.93
N TYR A 141 5.33 -30.51 -18.02
CA TYR A 141 4.13 -31.13 -18.55
C TYR A 141 4.32 -31.63 -20.00
N ALA A 142 4.90 -30.81 -20.88
CA ALA A 142 5.13 -31.19 -22.27
C ALA A 142 6.12 -32.37 -22.39
N LEU A 143 7.22 -32.37 -21.63
CA LEU A 143 8.17 -33.47 -21.55
C LEU A 143 7.51 -34.77 -21.08
N ALA A 144 6.69 -34.71 -20.05
CA ALA A 144 5.95 -35.89 -19.54
C ALA A 144 4.95 -36.47 -20.58
N ASN A 145 4.50 -35.64 -21.52
CA ASN A 145 3.63 -36.03 -22.64
C ASN A 145 4.38 -36.40 -23.93
N GLY A 146 5.70 -36.55 -23.88
CA GLY A 146 6.51 -37.07 -24.97
C GLY A 146 6.97 -36.05 -26.00
N TYR A 147 6.85 -34.76 -25.73
CA TYR A 147 7.43 -33.72 -26.59
C TYR A 147 8.94 -33.76 -26.57
N ALA A 148 9.59 -33.45 -27.71
CA ALA A 148 11.03 -33.26 -27.71
C ALA A 148 11.42 -32.03 -26.87
N ALA A 149 12.66 -32.01 -26.33
CA ALA A 149 13.11 -30.98 -25.41
C ALA A 149 12.93 -29.54 -25.94
N ALA A 150 13.23 -29.32 -27.23
CA ALA A 150 13.08 -28.01 -27.86
C ALA A 150 11.60 -27.61 -28.03
N GLU A 151 10.72 -28.56 -28.33
CA GLU A 151 9.29 -28.33 -28.45
C GLU A 151 8.66 -28.07 -27.08
N ALA A 152 9.08 -28.80 -26.05
CA ALA A 152 8.65 -28.61 -24.66
C ALA A 152 9.05 -27.22 -24.14
N ASP A 153 10.26 -26.75 -24.47
CA ASP A 153 10.74 -25.43 -24.09
C ASP A 153 9.93 -24.32 -24.79
N ALA A 154 9.70 -24.44 -26.11
CA ALA A 154 8.87 -23.51 -26.86
C ALA A 154 7.42 -23.46 -26.32
N TYR A 155 6.84 -24.61 -25.99
CA TYR A 155 5.53 -24.68 -25.34
C TYR A 155 5.51 -23.96 -23.99
N GLY A 156 6.55 -24.21 -23.15
CA GLY A 156 6.72 -23.53 -21.87
C GLY A 156 6.76 -22.03 -22.00
N HIS A 157 7.53 -21.51 -22.94
CA HIS A 157 7.63 -20.06 -23.19
C HIS A 157 6.30 -19.44 -23.60
N GLU A 158 5.58 -20.04 -24.55
CA GLU A 158 4.30 -19.49 -25.02
C GLU A 158 3.23 -19.56 -23.93
N TYR A 159 3.14 -20.67 -23.20
CA TYR A 159 2.23 -20.78 -22.08
C TYR A 159 2.53 -19.74 -20.99
N ALA A 160 3.79 -19.60 -20.58
CA ALA A 160 4.20 -18.64 -19.58
C ALA A 160 3.86 -17.19 -19.97
N ARG A 161 4.13 -16.83 -21.24
CA ARG A 161 3.81 -15.51 -21.77
C ARG A 161 2.31 -15.19 -21.67
N LEU A 162 1.46 -16.12 -22.11
CA LEU A 162 0.00 -15.93 -22.11
C LEU A 162 -0.58 -15.95 -20.69
N SER A 163 -0.17 -16.92 -19.87
CA SER A 163 -0.69 -17.09 -18.51
C SER A 163 -0.27 -15.95 -17.60
N THR A 164 0.96 -15.47 -17.69
CA THR A 164 1.46 -14.36 -16.88
C THR A 164 0.65 -13.08 -17.13
N GLU A 165 0.40 -12.72 -18.39
CA GLU A 165 -0.38 -11.53 -18.71
C GLU A 165 -1.86 -11.67 -18.32
N ALA A 166 -2.45 -12.85 -18.50
CA ALA A 166 -3.82 -13.13 -18.07
C ALA A 166 -3.96 -13.03 -16.54
N ASN A 167 -3.01 -13.61 -15.81
CA ASN A 167 -3.01 -13.60 -14.34
C ASN A 167 -2.74 -12.19 -13.78
N ALA A 168 -1.84 -11.40 -14.40
CA ALA A 168 -1.60 -10.02 -14.00
C ALA A 168 -2.87 -9.17 -14.12
N ARG A 169 -3.59 -9.30 -15.24
CA ARG A 169 -4.85 -8.60 -15.45
C ARG A 169 -5.91 -9.04 -14.42
N ALA A 170 -6.12 -10.34 -14.24
CA ALA A 170 -7.08 -10.86 -13.27
C ALA A 170 -6.76 -10.42 -11.83
N PHE A 171 -5.49 -10.40 -11.47
CA PHE A 171 -5.01 -9.91 -10.18
C PHE A 171 -5.35 -8.41 -10.00
N ALA A 172 -5.07 -7.58 -10.99
CA ALA A 172 -5.36 -6.16 -10.93
C ALA A 172 -6.86 -5.86 -10.86
N GLU A 173 -7.67 -6.53 -11.68
CA GLU A 173 -9.13 -6.39 -11.70
C GLU A 173 -9.75 -6.79 -10.36
N ALA A 174 -9.36 -7.94 -9.80
CA ALA A 174 -9.87 -8.42 -8.52
C ALA A 174 -9.57 -7.46 -7.36
N HIS A 175 -8.34 -6.90 -7.31
CA HIS A 175 -7.97 -5.95 -6.27
C HIS A 175 -8.67 -4.59 -6.45
N ALA A 176 -8.75 -4.09 -7.66
CA ALA A 176 -9.45 -2.83 -7.94
C ALA A 176 -10.95 -2.92 -7.64
N GLU A 177 -11.58 -4.06 -7.96
CA GLU A 177 -12.98 -4.31 -7.67
C GLU A 177 -13.25 -4.41 -6.16
N ALA A 178 -12.37 -5.08 -5.42
CA ALA A 178 -12.52 -5.23 -3.97
C ALA A 178 -12.24 -3.92 -3.22
N LEU A 179 -11.15 -3.21 -3.54
CA LEU A 179 -10.69 -2.06 -2.78
C LEU A 179 -11.33 -0.74 -3.22
N GLY A 180 -11.60 -0.56 -4.50
CA GLY A 180 -12.12 0.70 -5.03
C GLY A 180 -13.41 1.16 -4.36
N PRO A 181 -14.46 0.34 -4.27
CA PRO A 181 -15.70 0.71 -3.59
C PRO A 181 -15.52 0.95 -2.08
N ALA A 182 -14.66 0.16 -1.42
CA ALA A 182 -14.42 0.26 0.01
C ALA A 182 -13.67 1.56 0.37
N LEU A 183 -12.59 1.88 -0.36
CA LEU A 183 -11.86 3.13 -0.19
C LEU A 183 -12.71 4.34 -0.54
N ALA A 184 -13.48 4.29 -1.63
CA ALA A 184 -14.38 5.37 -2.03
C ALA A 184 -15.43 5.66 -0.95
N ALA A 185 -15.97 4.64 -0.30
CA ALA A 185 -16.91 4.81 0.80
C ALA A 185 -16.25 5.41 2.04
N ALA A 186 -15.06 4.92 2.41
CA ALA A 186 -14.32 5.42 3.56
C ALA A 186 -13.92 6.91 3.38
N TYR A 187 -13.42 7.28 2.21
CA TYR A 187 -13.01 8.65 1.92
C TYR A 187 -14.20 9.61 1.82
N ALA A 188 -15.30 9.20 1.19
CA ALA A 188 -16.49 10.04 1.08
C ALA A 188 -17.14 10.33 2.45
N ALA A 189 -17.02 9.42 3.40
CA ALA A 189 -17.57 9.55 4.75
C ALA A 189 -16.55 10.07 5.79
N ASP A 190 -15.29 10.29 5.41
CA ASP A 190 -14.18 10.51 6.36
C ASP A 190 -14.14 9.43 7.46
N ASP A 191 -14.43 8.18 7.09
CA ASP A 191 -14.57 7.05 8.00
C ASP A 191 -13.24 6.34 8.21
N ALA A 192 -12.57 6.70 9.30
CA ALA A 192 -11.28 6.13 9.68
C ALA A 192 -11.35 4.63 10.01
N GLN A 193 -12.48 4.13 10.51
CA GLN A 193 -12.67 2.72 10.81
C GLN A 193 -12.86 1.90 9.53
N ALA A 194 -13.68 2.39 8.61
CA ALA A 194 -13.83 1.75 7.30
C ALA A 194 -12.50 1.74 6.53
N TYR A 195 -11.72 2.83 6.57
CA TYR A 195 -10.39 2.86 5.98
C TYR A 195 -9.45 1.82 6.60
N ALA A 196 -9.43 1.69 7.92
CA ALA A 196 -8.61 0.68 8.61
C ALA A 196 -8.92 -0.75 8.19
N ALA A 197 -10.16 -1.02 7.78
CA ALA A 197 -10.61 -2.32 7.31
C ALA A 197 -10.20 -2.66 5.85
N THR A 198 -9.64 -1.69 5.08
CA THR A 198 -9.31 -1.86 3.65
C THR A 198 -7.93 -2.48 3.37
N PHE A 199 -7.38 -3.32 4.24
CA PHE A 199 -6.09 -4.01 4.04
C PHE A 199 -4.91 -3.06 3.77
N PRO A 200 -4.63 -2.05 4.64
CA PRO A 200 -3.56 -1.09 4.40
C PRO A 200 -2.18 -1.73 4.18
N GLU A 201 -1.89 -2.88 4.79
CA GLU A 201 -0.65 -3.62 4.59
C GLU A 201 -0.50 -4.15 3.16
N ALA A 202 -1.52 -4.82 2.62
CA ALA A 202 -1.48 -5.36 1.27
C ALA A 202 -1.40 -4.24 0.22
N HIS A 203 -2.11 -3.13 0.46
CA HIS A 203 -2.05 -1.96 -0.41
C HIS A 203 -0.67 -1.30 -0.37
N LEU A 204 -0.06 -1.15 0.80
CA LEU A 204 1.30 -0.61 0.92
C LEU A 204 2.33 -1.49 0.19
N LYS A 205 2.26 -2.81 0.35
CA LYS A 205 3.12 -3.75 -0.39
C LYS A 205 2.96 -3.61 -1.90
N ALA A 206 1.74 -3.42 -2.39
CA ALA A 206 1.49 -3.17 -3.80
C ALA A 206 2.13 -1.84 -4.26
N VAL A 207 2.02 -0.76 -3.47
CA VAL A 207 2.68 0.52 -3.75
C VAL A 207 4.19 0.34 -3.82
N VAL A 208 4.80 -0.31 -2.84
CA VAL A 208 6.26 -0.57 -2.82
C VAL A 208 6.69 -1.36 -4.05
N ARG A 209 5.98 -2.43 -4.41
CA ARG A 209 6.31 -3.24 -5.60
C ARG A 209 6.17 -2.47 -6.90
N ALA A 210 5.07 -1.74 -7.07
CA ALA A 210 4.81 -0.96 -8.29
C ALA A 210 5.86 0.13 -8.50
N THR A 211 6.43 0.66 -7.43
CA THR A 211 7.44 1.72 -7.48
C THR A 211 8.88 1.20 -7.50
N ALA A 212 9.13 -0.04 -7.09
CA ALA A 212 10.47 -0.64 -7.02
C ALA A 212 11.19 -0.65 -8.38
N ALA A 213 10.47 -0.81 -9.48
CA ALA A 213 11.02 -0.77 -10.83
C ALA A 213 11.59 0.62 -11.23
N VAL A 214 11.19 1.68 -10.53
CA VAL A 214 11.58 3.06 -10.83
C VAL A 214 12.69 3.56 -9.89
N HIS A 215 12.74 3.05 -8.63
CA HIS A 215 13.66 3.57 -7.60
C HIS A 215 14.07 2.47 -6.60
N GLU A 216 15.09 1.72 -6.81
CA GLU A 216 15.43 0.43 -6.19
C GLU A 216 15.57 0.36 -4.63
N THR A 217 15.75 1.42 -3.88
CA THR A 217 16.04 1.28 -2.43
C THR A 217 15.45 2.33 -1.48
N LEU A 218 14.81 3.36 -2.00
CA LEU A 218 14.39 4.51 -1.19
C LEU A 218 12.88 4.62 -0.93
N GLN A 219 12.04 3.80 -1.58
CA GLN A 219 10.58 3.98 -1.52
C GLN A 219 10.00 3.76 -0.14
N ALA A 220 10.39 2.69 0.53
CA ALA A 220 9.91 2.42 1.89
C ALA A 220 10.25 3.58 2.83
N GLN A 221 11.46 4.14 2.69
CA GLN A 221 11.89 5.29 3.47
C GLN A 221 11.10 6.56 3.10
N LEU A 222 10.86 6.81 1.82
CA LEU A 222 10.06 7.95 1.36
C LEU A 222 8.61 7.85 1.83
N LEU A 223 8.01 6.66 1.76
CA LEU A 223 6.66 6.40 2.28
C LEU A 223 6.60 6.63 3.79
N ALA A 224 7.61 6.16 4.52
CA ALA A 224 7.72 6.29 5.96
C ALA A 224 7.89 7.77 6.40
N ASP A 225 8.81 8.50 5.80
CA ASP A 225 9.06 9.91 6.11
C ASP A 225 7.89 10.80 5.68
N GLY A 226 7.26 10.48 4.54
CA GLY A 226 6.05 11.14 4.08
C GLY A 226 4.87 10.98 5.03
N LEU A 227 4.69 9.79 5.62
CA LEU A 227 3.65 9.58 6.63
C LEU A 227 3.87 10.46 7.88
N LEU A 228 5.12 10.55 8.37
CA LEU A 228 5.44 11.45 9.49
C LEU A 228 5.15 12.92 9.15
N THR A 229 5.50 13.35 7.93
CA THR A 229 5.24 14.70 7.45
C THR A 229 3.74 14.99 7.41
N ALA A 230 2.95 14.08 6.84
CA ALA A 230 1.50 14.21 6.76
C ALA A 230 0.83 14.26 8.14
N LEU A 231 1.27 13.42 9.09
CA LEU A 231 0.82 13.44 10.47
C LEU A 231 1.14 14.76 11.17
N GLY A 232 2.32 15.33 10.91
CA GLY A 232 2.70 16.64 11.43
C GLY A 232 1.85 17.78 10.85
N ALA A 233 1.57 17.75 9.55
CA ALA A 233 0.80 18.77 8.84
C ALA A 233 -0.71 18.73 9.13
N ALA A 234 -1.26 17.56 9.46
CA ALA A 234 -2.68 17.38 9.80
C ALA A 234 -3.03 17.81 11.23
N ARG A 235 -2.06 18.25 12.04
CA ARG A 235 -2.32 18.76 13.38
C ARG A 235 -2.96 20.14 13.32
N PRO A 236 -3.92 20.42 14.22
CA PRO A 236 -4.54 21.72 14.32
C PRO A 236 -3.57 22.82 14.78
#